data_064c5a6fca90420d9afc6af58cc9f09b
#
_entry.id   064c5a6fca90420d9afc6af58cc9f09b
#
_cell.length_a   1.000
_cell.length_b   1.000
_cell.length_c   1.000
_cell.angle_alpha   90.00
_cell.angle_beta   90.00
_cell.angle_gamma   90.00
#
_symmetry.space_group_name_H-M   'P 1'
#
loop_
_entity.id
_entity.type
_entity.pdbx_description
1 polymer ?
#
loop_
_entity_poly.entity_id
_entity_poly.type
_entity_poly.pdbx_seq_one_letter_code
_entity_poly.pdbx_strand_id
1 'polypeptide(L)'
;MSKNSKKIIIHKDILYNNILSLSRNKLLFTKFNLTDTFQNRIYLIFIHVAFLFIKLKQNKLKEIYKDFYQKMFDLIFSNIELNMREIGYGDTVINKNMKFLVKTFYNILLSCEILIKVA
;
A
#
# COMPACT_ATOMS: atom_id res chain seq x y z
N MET A 1 7.89 11.60 -23.63
CA MET A 1 7.30 11.54 -22.29
C MET A 1 6.20 10.50 -22.13
N SER A 2 5.44 10.20 -23.18
CA SER A 2 4.43 9.13 -23.13
C SER A 2 5.03 7.74 -22.85
N LYS A 3 6.27 7.48 -23.30
CA LYS A 3 6.96 6.20 -23.04
C LYS A 3 7.30 6.00 -21.55
N ASN A 4 7.64 7.09 -20.84
CA ASN A 4 7.95 7.01 -19.41
C ASN A 4 6.67 6.78 -18.57
N SER A 5 5.56 7.38 -18.97
CA SER A 5 4.26 7.15 -18.31
C SER A 5 3.81 5.72 -18.44
N LYS A 6 3.97 5.12 -19.63
CA LYS A 6 3.63 3.70 -19.86
C LYS A 6 4.51 2.76 -19.05
N LYS A 7 5.82 3.03 -18.97
CA LYS A 7 6.74 2.25 -18.14
C LYS A 7 6.35 2.30 -16.67
N ILE A 8 5.98 3.48 -16.17
CA ILE A 8 5.56 3.64 -14.77
C ILE A 8 4.28 2.84 -14.49
N ILE A 9 3.31 2.83 -15.42
CA ILE A 9 2.07 2.07 -15.27
C ILE A 9 2.37 0.57 -15.21
N ILE A 10 3.23 0.06 -16.10
CA ILE A 10 3.63 -1.35 -16.12
C ILE A 10 4.35 -1.71 -14.81
N HIS A 11 5.27 -0.86 -14.37
CA HIS A 11 6.02 -1.07 -13.12
C HIS A 11 5.10 -1.02 -11.89
N LYS A 12 4.06 -0.17 -11.92
CA LYS A 12 3.08 -0.09 -10.84
C LYS A 12 2.41 -1.43 -10.59
N ASP A 13 1.93 -2.08 -11.64
CA ASP A 13 1.24 -3.37 -11.53
C ASP A 13 2.19 -4.47 -11.05
N ILE A 14 3.40 -4.52 -11.59
CA ILE A 14 4.44 -5.46 -11.18
C ILE A 14 4.82 -5.23 -9.72
N LEU A 15 5.04 -3.99 -9.32
CA LEU A 15 5.38 -3.64 -7.94
C LEU A 15 4.26 -4.02 -6.98
N TYR A 16 3.01 -3.75 -7.35
CA TYR A 16 1.87 -4.11 -6.50
C TYR A 16 1.80 -5.63 -6.29
N ASN A 17 1.96 -6.41 -7.35
CA ASN A 17 1.96 -7.87 -7.25
C ASN A 17 3.12 -8.39 -6.41
N ASN A 18 4.30 -7.78 -6.52
CA ASN A 18 5.46 -8.13 -5.70
C ASN A 18 5.21 -7.80 -4.24
N ILE A 19 4.60 -6.66 -3.95
CA ILE A 19 4.24 -6.25 -2.59
C ILE A 19 3.24 -7.23 -1.99
N LEU A 20 2.24 -7.65 -2.76
CA LEU A 20 1.28 -8.66 -2.32
C LEU A 20 1.98 -9.97 -1.97
N SER A 21 2.88 -10.43 -2.83
CA SER A 21 3.64 -11.67 -2.59
C SER A 21 4.49 -11.57 -1.33
N LEU A 22 5.20 -10.45 -1.14
CA LEU A 22 6.02 -10.22 0.06
C LEU A 22 5.15 -10.17 1.32
N SER A 23 3.99 -9.51 1.24
CA SER A 23 3.09 -9.38 2.38
C SER A 23 2.42 -10.70 2.77
N ARG A 24 2.37 -11.67 1.85
CA ARG A 24 1.84 -13.01 2.09
C ARG A 24 2.90 -14.02 2.50
N ASN A 25 4.16 -13.60 2.62
CA ASN A 25 5.25 -14.49 2.99
C ASN A 25 5.03 -15.05 4.40
N LYS A 26 4.98 -16.37 4.50
CA LYS A 26 4.76 -17.07 5.77
C LYS A 26 5.79 -16.71 6.84
N LEU A 27 7.03 -16.41 6.44
CA LEU A 27 8.09 -16.04 7.37
C LEU A 27 7.77 -14.78 8.16
N LEU A 28 7.07 -13.81 7.56
CA LEU A 28 6.66 -12.59 8.25
C LEU A 28 5.70 -12.91 9.41
N PHE A 29 4.78 -13.83 9.17
CA PHE A 29 3.80 -14.23 10.20
C PHE A 29 4.41 -15.09 11.29
N THR A 30 5.27 -16.04 10.92
CA THR A 30 5.90 -16.95 11.90
C THR A 30 6.99 -16.26 12.69
N LYS A 31 7.87 -15.47 12.03
CA LYS A 31 9.02 -14.82 12.67
C LYS A 31 8.60 -13.72 13.64
N PHE A 32 7.55 -12.97 13.29
CA PHE A 32 7.04 -11.87 14.12
C PHE A 32 5.82 -12.25 14.94
N ASN A 33 5.46 -13.52 14.91
CA ASN A 33 4.31 -14.05 15.65
C ASN A 33 2.99 -13.30 15.34
N LEU A 34 2.81 -12.94 14.06
CA LEU A 34 1.61 -12.27 13.60
C LEU A 34 0.55 -13.28 13.20
N THR A 35 -0.70 -13.01 13.58
CA THR A 35 -1.83 -13.81 13.13
C THR A 35 -2.12 -13.50 11.66
N ASP A 36 -2.34 -14.54 10.84
CA ASP A 36 -2.66 -14.39 9.43
C ASP A 36 -4.12 -13.99 9.25
N THR A 37 -4.41 -12.70 9.47
CA THR A 37 -5.73 -12.12 9.31
C THR A 37 -5.74 -11.17 8.12
N PHE A 38 -6.95 -10.91 7.57
CA PHE A 38 -7.15 -9.92 6.52
C PHE A 38 -6.58 -8.55 6.90
N GLN A 39 -6.84 -8.13 8.13
CA GLN A 39 -6.36 -6.84 8.63
C GLN A 39 -4.83 -6.76 8.70
N ASN A 40 -4.18 -7.80 9.20
CA ASN A 40 -2.72 -7.84 9.27
C ASN A 40 -2.08 -7.86 7.89
N ARG A 41 -2.70 -8.53 6.93
CA ARG A 41 -2.25 -8.52 5.54
C ARG A 41 -2.31 -7.11 4.94
N ILE A 42 -3.39 -6.38 5.21
CA ILE A 42 -3.53 -4.99 4.76
C ILE A 42 -2.45 -4.12 5.40
N TYR A 43 -2.20 -4.25 6.68
CA TYR A 43 -1.16 -3.48 7.37
C TYR A 43 0.23 -3.75 6.82
N LEU A 44 0.54 -5.00 6.49
CA LEU A 44 1.82 -5.34 5.87
C LEU A 44 1.96 -4.70 4.48
N ILE A 45 0.89 -4.70 3.69
CA ILE A 45 0.87 -4.00 2.41
C ILE A 45 1.15 -2.51 2.61
N PHE A 46 0.49 -1.89 3.59
CA PHE A 46 0.66 -0.47 3.89
C PHE A 46 2.10 -0.14 4.28
N ILE A 47 2.72 -0.96 5.10
CA ILE A 47 4.12 -0.76 5.52
C ILE A 47 5.06 -0.82 4.32
N HIS A 48 4.90 -1.83 3.46
CA HIS A 48 5.73 -1.96 2.26
C HIS A 48 5.56 -0.77 1.32
N VAL A 49 4.32 -0.35 1.10
CA VAL A 49 4.00 0.78 0.22
C VAL A 49 4.50 2.10 0.82
N ALA A 50 4.41 2.25 2.15
CA ALA A 50 4.92 3.44 2.83
C ALA A 50 6.43 3.61 2.61
N PHE A 51 7.20 2.54 2.78
CA PHE A 51 8.64 2.59 2.53
C PHE A 51 8.94 2.89 1.07
N LEU A 52 8.19 2.31 0.15
CA LEU A 52 8.34 2.61 -1.28
C LEU A 52 8.10 4.09 -1.58
N PHE A 53 7.03 4.65 -1.04
CA PHE A 53 6.69 6.06 -1.25
C PHE A 53 7.75 7.00 -0.68
N ILE A 54 8.30 6.68 0.50
CA ILE A 54 9.35 7.49 1.12
C ILE A 54 10.61 7.46 0.26
N LYS A 55 10.98 6.27 -0.23
CA LYS A 55 12.15 6.11 -1.10
C LYS A 55 12.00 6.88 -2.40
N LEU A 56 10.83 6.86 -3.01
CA LEU A 56 10.55 7.61 -4.23
C LEU A 56 10.57 9.12 -4.00
N LYS A 57 10.07 9.57 -2.87
CA LYS A 57 10.05 10.98 -2.50
C LYS A 57 11.46 11.55 -2.32
N GLN A 58 12.41 10.74 -1.87
CA GLN A 58 13.80 11.13 -1.72
C GLN A 58 14.52 11.30 -3.07
N ASN A 59 14.00 10.70 -4.12
CA ASN A 59 14.53 10.89 -5.47
C ASN A 59 14.02 12.20 -6.06
N LYS A 60 14.85 12.85 -6.93
CA LYS A 60 14.58 14.18 -7.47
C LYS A 60 13.45 14.24 -8.51
N LEU A 61 12.61 13.21 -8.62
CA LEU A 61 11.57 13.08 -9.63
C LEU A 61 10.18 13.35 -9.06
N LYS A 62 9.97 14.55 -8.49
CA LYS A 62 8.75 14.90 -7.75
C LYS A 62 7.45 14.75 -8.56
N GLU A 63 7.46 15.08 -9.86
CA GLU A 63 6.26 14.98 -10.69
C GLU A 63 5.86 13.53 -10.94
N ILE A 64 6.86 12.69 -11.28
CA ILE A 64 6.65 11.26 -11.48
C ILE A 64 6.16 10.61 -10.16
N TYR A 65 6.69 11.07 -9.02
CA TYR A 65 6.29 10.60 -7.71
C TYR A 65 4.80 10.85 -7.44
N LYS A 66 4.31 12.06 -7.72
CA LYS A 66 2.90 12.40 -7.46
C LYS A 66 1.94 11.53 -8.27
N ASP A 67 2.22 11.34 -9.55
CA ASP A 67 1.40 10.51 -10.42
C ASP A 67 1.45 9.05 -9.97
N PHE A 68 2.63 8.53 -9.69
CA PHE A 68 2.82 7.17 -9.21
C PHE A 68 2.11 6.95 -7.87
N TYR A 69 2.26 7.89 -6.94
CA TYR A 69 1.59 7.84 -5.63
C TYR A 69 0.09 7.72 -5.79
N GLN A 70 -0.51 8.59 -6.60
CA GLN A 70 -1.97 8.61 -6.78
C GLN A 70 -2.47 7.30 -7.40
N LYS A 71 -1.79 6.83 -8.44
CA LYS A 71 -2.17 5.59 -9.13
C LYS A 71 -2.03 4.37 -8.22
N MET A 72 -0.95 4.32 -7.46
CA MET A 72 -0.72 3.21 -6.51
C MET A 72 -1.74 3.23 -5.37
N PHE A 73 -2.00 4.40 -4.83
CA PHE A 73 -3.01 4.59 -3.79
C PHE A 73 -4.39 4.12 -4.28
N ASP A 74 -4.80 4.57 -5.47
CA ASP A 74 -6.09 4.19 -6.04
C ASP A 74 -6.18 2.68 -6.27
N LEU A 75 -5.11 2.08 -6.78
CA LEU A 75 -5.05 0.64 -7.03
C LEU A 75 -5.21 -0.16 -5.73
N ILE A 76 -4.48 0.21 -4.69
CA ILE A 76 -4.51 -0.49 -3.40
C ILE A 76 -5.90 -0.40 -2.79
N PHE A 77 -6.46 0.80 -2.69
CA PHE A 77 -7.74 0.99 -2.03
C PHE A 77 -8.90 0.43 -2.84
N SER A 78 -8.84 0.48 -4.18
CA SER A 78 -9.83 -0.18 -5.02
C SER A 78 -9.84 -1.70 -4.81
N ASN A 79 -8.66 -2.30 -4.70
CA ASN A 79 -8.55 -3.74 -4.47
C ASN A 79 -9.02 -4.13 -3.07
N ILE A 80 -8.74 -3.33 -2.06
CA ILE A 80 -9.23 -3.58 -0.70
C ILE A 80 -10.76 -3.52 -0.67
N GLU A 81 -11.33 -2.51 -1.30
CA GLU A 81 -12.79 -2.37 -1.40
C GLU A 81 -13.41 -3.58 -2.10
N LEU A 82 -12.84 -4.00 -3.22
CA LEU A 82 -13.29 -5.17 -3.95
C LEU A 82 -13.25 -6.42 -3.09
N ASN A 83 -12.17 -6.61 -2.34
CA ASN A 83 -12.02 -7.76 -1.44
C ASN A 83 -13.09 -7.76 -0.34
N MET A 84 -13.42 -6.59 0.20
CA MET A 84 -14.49 -6.47 1.19
C MET A 84 -15.83 -6.84 0.62
N ARG A 85 -16.12 -6.45 -0.62
CA ARG A 85 -17.37 -6.82 -1.31
C ARG A 85 -17.43 -8.32 -1.55
N GLU A 86 -16.32 -8.92 -1.95
CA GLU A 86 -16.24 -10.38 -2.16
C GLU A 86 -16.46 -11.16 -0.87
N ILE A 87 -15.99 -10.64 0.26
CA ILE A 87 -16.20 -11.23 1.59
C ILE A 87 -17.68 -11.13 2.00
N GLY A 88 -18.41 -10.16 1.44
CA GLY A 88 -19.83 -10.01 1.69
C GLY A 88 -20.21 -8.84 2.59
N TYR A 89 -19.31 -7.89 2.83
CA TYR A 89 -19.64 -6.70 3.62
C TYR A 89 -20.59 -5.78 2.85
N GLY A 90 -21.56 -5.20 3.55
CA GLY A 90 -22.49 -4.21 2.99
C GLY A 90 -21.83 -2.85 2.78
N ASP A 91 -22.48 -2.00 1.96
CA ASP A 91 -21.94 -0.70 1.56
C ASP A 91 -21.61 0.22 2.75
N THR A 92 -22.47 0.25 3.75
CA THR A 92 -22.27 1.09 4.93
C THR A 92 -21.01 0.67 5.69
N VAL A 93 -20.81 -0.62 5.89
CA VAL A 93 -19.64 -1.17 6.57
C VAL A 93 -18.38 -0.92 5.75
N ILE A 94 -18.45 -1.12 4.44
CA ILE A 94 -17.31 -0.90 3.54
C ILE A 94 -16.88 0.56 3.60
N ASN A 95 -17.81 1.50 3.48
CA ASN A 95 -17.50 2.93 3.50
C ASN A 95 -16.84 3.34 4.83
N LYS A 96 -17.33 2.83 5.94
CA LYS A 96 -16.77 3.10 7.26
C LYS A 96 -15.35 2.54 7.38
N ASN A 97 -15.16 1.30 6.94
CA ASN A 97 -13.86 0.64 6.99
C ASN A 97 -12.85 1.31 6.05
N MET A 98 -13.29 1.75 4.86
CA MET A 98 -12.41 2.45 3.93
C MET A 98 -11.89 3.75 4.51
N LYS A 99 -12.74 4.54 5.16
CA LYS A 99 -12.31 5.78 5.84
C LYS A 99 -11.27 5.49 6.92
N PHE A 100 -11.51 4.46 7.71
CA PHE A 100 -10.58 4.03 8.75
C PHE A 100 -9.24 3.59 8.16
N LEU A 101 -9.26 2.82 7.08
CA LEU A 101 -8.06 2.31 6.45
C LEU A 101 -7.23 3.40 5.78
N VAL A 102 -7.87 4.39 5.15
CA VAL A 102 -7.16 5.54 4.59
C VAL A 102 -6.43 6.29 5.69
N LYS A 103 -7.10 6.55 6.80
CA LYS A 103 -6.51 7.22 7.95
C LYS A 103 -5.34 6.41 8.53
N THR A 104 -5.52 5.11 8.63
CA THR A 104 -4.49 4.19 9.13
C THR A 104 -3.27 4.21 8.21
N PHE A 105 -3.48 4.20 6.90
CA PHE A 105 -2.37 4.29 5.94
C PHE A 105 -1.54 5.55 6.13
N TYR A 106 -2.19 6.70 6.27
CA TYR A 106 -1.46 7.96 6.49
C TYR A 106 -0.71 7.96 7.83
N ASN A 107 -1.28 7.37 8.86
CA ASN A 107 -0.59 7.24 10.15
C ASN A 107 0.64 6.33 10.04
N ILE A 108 0.54 5.23 9.31
CA ILE A 108 1.67 4.33 9.05
C ILE A 108 2.76 5.05 8.25
N LEU A 109 2.36 5.78 7.20
CA LEU A 109 3.29 6.54 6.36
C LEU A 109 4.06 7.56 7.19
N LEU A 110 3.38 8.31 8.03
CA LEU A 110 3.99 9.29 8.92
C LEU A 110 4.94 8.63 9.92
N SER A 111 4.55 7.52 10.50
CA SER A 111 5.39 6.76 11.43
C SER A 111 6.66 6.25 10.76
N CYS A 112 6.55 5.75 9.54
CA CYS A 112 7.71 5.29 8.76
C CYS A 112 8.65 6.46 8.43
N GLU A 113 8.12 7.63 8.09
CA GLU A 113 8.93 8.82 7.83
C GLU A 113 9.73 9.23 9.07
N ILE A 114 9.11 9.21 10.24
CA ILE A 114 9.77 9.52 11.52
C ILE A 114 10.89 8.52 11.80
N LEU A 115 10.63 7.21 11.64
CA LEU A 115 11.63 6.17 11.87
C LEU A 115 12.85 6.33 10.96
N ILE A 116 12.64 6.66 9.69
CA ILE A 116 13.74 6.85 8.74
C ILE A 116 14.59 8.07 9.11
N LYS A 117 13.96 9.15 9.56
CA LYS A 117 14.69 10.36 9.98
C LYS A 117 15.51 10.14 11.25
N VAL A 118 15.04 9.29 12.15
CA VAL A 118 15.72 9.02 13.42
C VAL A 118 16.84 8.00 13.22
N ALA A 119 16.70 7.10 12.26
CA ALA A 119 17.73 6.13 11.93
C ALA A 119 18.81 6.73 11.04
#